data_0dd177ec10ff47f5cbefe8c9b7e31f6e
#
_entry.id   0dd177ec10ff47f5cbefe8c9b7e31f6e
#
_cell.length_a   1.000
_cell.length_b   1.000
_cell.length_c   1.000
_cell.angle_alpha   90.00
_cell.angle_beta   90.00
_cell.angle_gamma   90.00
#
_symmetry.space_group_name_H-M   'P 1'
#
loop_
_entity.id
_entity.type
_entity.pdbx_description
1 polymer ?
#
loop_
_entity_poly.entity_id
_entity_poly.type
_entity_poly.pdbx_seq_one_letter_code
_entity_poly.pdbx_strand_id
1 'polypeptide(L)'
;MKTIHRRQRMTALLLSALLLVSVGAAAPVTQNANAASASISAKAGSVSVSLSAGEITKGQSVTIRSQMTGGSGTCRYAYYYKKSTSEKWSTIKPFSTAASVKVTPSAAVIYDIKVIARDGSGTDTTKLLTLKVSPAVVNNSKVSKSEISLGDTVTLRGIAKGGSGTYTYAYFWKRTSSSSWGTIKNYSSDTTADFKPAAAVDYDLMVKVKDSHGAIEKKTFSLKVFPKLVNQASVTPLQVEKGSTIEIKANPKGGSGHYTYSYSYKKSTDTKWQPLSGYTTADHCTITMNPVGQIQILIKIKDSTGSIASKTVTVTVSESAADAKVDAVLAKIITPNMSDFDKVKAIHDWLLNNVAYDENVYTSAGAAKTSYTVEGLLDTGIAVCDGYAKTFLSMAQRAGLEANRVTGQAISPYGNRESHAWNQVKADGQWYNVDVTWDDPVVSENYGDNRCYTYFMVPDSAIATTHFAAAPANPCTAEQPVDQLLPLLLAEEEKASAPFLFCDNDTNLPDVLSQVNGDISQTTTIVCRTDKSLSEIFAIIKKNPPSTTVGYSLGINGKEWKLNGYVLVTVRITTVA
;
A
#
# COMPACT_ATOMS: atom_id res chain seq x y z
N MET A 1 3.87 29.09 -27.50
CA MET A 1 5.15 29.78 -27.76
C MET A 1 6.14 28.75 -28.20
N LYS A 2 6.41 28.75 -29.47
CA LYS A 2 7.71 29.07 -30.16
C LYS A 2 8.78 28.05 -29.82
N THR A 3 9.47 27.38 -30.63
CA THR A 3 9.75 27.44 -32.09
C THR A 3 10.82 26.38 -32.35
N ILE A 4 10.68 25.42 -33.31
CA ILE A 4 11.26 25.46 -34.66
C ILE A 4 12.79 25.42 -34.64
N HIS A 5 13.45 24.44 -35.23
CA HIS A 5 13.96 24.35 -36.63
C HIS A 5 14.79 23.08 -36.75
N ARG A 6 14.51 22.24 -37.72
CA ARG A 6 14.88 22.22 -39.15
C ARG A 6 16.33 21.86 -39.45
N ARG A 7 16.44 20.78 -40.23
CA ARG A 7 16.99 20.61 -41.61
C ARG A 7 18.47 20.27 -41.64
N GLN A 8 19.02 19.55 -42.57
CA GLN A 8 18.77 19.07 -43.93
C GLN A 8 19.83 18.01 -44.25
N ARG A 9 19.51 16.94 -44.99
CA ARG A 9 19.76 16.74 -46.45
C ARG A 9 21.23 16.87 -46.85
N MET A 10 21.78 15.94 -47.55
CA MET A 10 21.80 15.58 -48.99
C MET A 10 23.17 14.93 -49.25
N THR A 11 23.54 14.16 -50.19
CA THR A 11 23.01 13.72 -51.47
C THR A 11 23.94 12.63 -52.01
N ALA A 12 23.41 11.81 -52.86
CA ALA A 12 24.05 10.85 -53.76
C ALA A 12 24.94 11.49 -54.85
N LEU A 13 25.76 10.69 -55.49
CA LEU A 13 26.10 10.72 -56.97
C LEU A 13 27.08 9.56 -57.20
N LEU A 14 26.76 8.53 -57.93
CA LEU A 14 26.74 8.32 -59.36
C LEU A 14 27.97 8.86 -60.14
N LEU A 15 28.71 7.98 -60.84
CA LEU A 15 29.06 8.02 -62.23
C LEU A 15 30.03 6.87 -62.53
N SER A 16 29.64 5.90 -63.28
CA SER A 16 29.51 5.75 -64.73
C SER A 16 30.82 5.42 -65.44
N ALA A 17 30.68 4.36 -66.18
CA ALA A 17 31.45 3.72 -67.17
C ALA A 17 32.25 4.61 -68.13
N LEU A 18 33.34 4.08 -68.67
CA LEU A 18 33.68 4.32 -70.06
C LEU A 18 34.38 3.11 -70.72
N LEU A 19 33.73 2.64 -71.71
CA LEU A 19 34.21 1.71 -72.77
C LEU A 19 35.12 2.46 -73.70
N LEU A 20 36.23 1.88 -74.11
CA LEU A 20 36.91 2.29 -75.36
C LEU A 20 37.40 1.08 -76.10
N VAL A 21 36.74 0.87 -77.20
CA VAL A 21 37.13 0.00 -78.35
C VAL A 21 38.09 0.76 -79.20
N SER A 22 39.15 0.12 -79.70
CA SER A 22 39.83 0.53 -80.88
C SER A 22 40.20 -0.67 -81.78
N VAL A 23 39.72 -0.58 -82.94
CA VAL A 23 39.86 -1.48 -84.10
C VAL A 23 41.06 -1.03 -84.98
N GLY A 24 41.63 -1.99 -85.59
CA GLY A 24 42.43 -1.76 -86.83
C GLY A 24 43.84 -2.34 -86.72
N ALA A 25 44.36 -2.96 -87.66
CA ALA A 25 44.11 -3.27 -89.04
C ALA A 25 45.04 -4.41 -89.47
N ALA A 26 44.69 -5.03 -90.58
CA ALA A 26 45.28 -6.25 -91.15
C ALA A 26 46.52 -6.03 -92.04
N ALA A 27 47.31 -7.13 -92.12
CA ALA A 27 48.00 -7.77 -93.20
C ALA A 27 49.33 -7.13 -93.75
N PRO A 28 50.23 -7.83 -94.44
CA PRO A 28 50.01 -9.15 -95.09
C PRO A 28 51.12 -10.23 -94.88
N VAL A 29 50.79 -11.38 -95.48
CA VAL A 29 51.49 -12.65 -95.62
C VAL A 29 52.82 -12.53 -96.42
N THR A 30 53.85 -13.27 -96.00
CA THR A 30 54.75 -13.98 -96.88
C THR A 30 55.13 -15.33 -96.27
N GLN A 31 54.94 -16.39 -97.09
CA GLN A 31 55.38 -17.76 -96.86
C GLN A 31 56.91 -17.86 -96.87
N ASN A 32 57.40 -18.70 -95.92
CA ASN A 32 58.45 -19.65 -96.30
C ASN A 32 58.44 -20.86 -95.42
N ALA A 33 58.32 -22.02 -96.03
CA ALA A 33 58.40 -23.34 -95.40
C ALA A 33 59.82 -23.67 -95.00
N ASN A 34 60.02 -24.07 -93.78
CA ASN A 34 61.06 -25.04 -93.37
C ASN A 34 60.57 -25.90 -92.22
N ALA A 35 60.49 -27.21 -92.49
CA ALA A 35 60.18 -28.21 -91.56
C ALA A 35 61.30 -28.32 -90.53
N ALA A 36 61.03 -27.85 -89.32
CA ALA A 36 61.79 -28.17 -88.09
C ALA A 36 60.84 -28.90 -87.15
N SER A 37 61.23 -30.14 -86.87
CA SER A 37 60.53 -30.93 -85.79
C SER A 37 60.53 -30.15 -84.52
N ALA A 38 59.39 -29.49 -84.19
CA ALA A 38 59.15 -28.86 -82.95
C ALA A 38 58.91 -29.98 -81.88
N SER A 39 59.92 -30.25 -81.10
CA SER A 39 59.70 -30.91 -79.83
C SER A 39 58.69 -30.04 -79.04
N ILE A 40 57.46 -30.47 -78.97
CA ILE A 40 56.44 -29.86 -78.08
C ILE A 40 56.92 -30.09 -76.67
N SER A 41 57.64 -29.14 -76.07
CA SER A 41 57.89 -29.11 -74.66
C SER A 41 56.50 -28.99 -74.00
N ALA A 42 56.03 -30.10 -73.46
CA ALA A 42 54.78 -30.07 -72.69
C ALA A 42 54.93 -29.05 -71.63
N LYS A 43 54.18 -27.95 -71.72
CA LYS A 43 54.14 -26.95 -70.65
C LYS A 43 53.78 -27.62 -69.37
N ALA A 44 54.64 -27.54 -68.34
CA ALA A 44 54.40 -28.14 -67.02
C ALA A 44 52.98 -27.79 -66.54
N GLY A 45 52.24 -28.83 -66.16
CA GLY A 45 50.88 -28.63 -65.62
C GLY A 45 50.87 -27.89 -64.29
N SER A 46 49.97 -26.98 -64.13
CA SER A 46 49.71 -26.32 -62.83
C SER A 46 48.28 -26.64 -62.36
N VAL A 47 48.12 -26.88 -61.10
CA VAL A 47 46.80 -27.10 -60.52
C VAL A 47 46.37 -25.89 -59.70
N SER A 48 45.19 -25.33 -59.98
CA SER A 48 44.49 -24.39 -59.15
C SER A 48 43.49 -25.17 -58.30
N VAL A 49 43.44 -24.84 -57.02
CA VAL A 49 42.53 -25.45 -56.07
C VAL A 49 41.88 -24.35 -55.19
N SER A 50 40.57 -24.45 -55.06
CA SER A 50 39.81 -23.54 -54.18
C SER A 50 38.87 -24.31 -53.28
N LEU A 51 38.61 -23.73 -52.12
CA LEU A 51 37.58 -24.17 -51.19
C LEU A 51 36.37 -23.25 -51.36
N SER A 52 35.15 -23.79 -51.26
CA SER A 52 33.92 -22.96 -51.22
C SER A 52 33.88 -22.02 -50.01
N ALA A 53 34.63 -22.34 -48.95
CA ALA A 53 34.90 -21.48 -47.79
C ALA A 53 36.19 -21.95 -47.09
N GLY A 54 37.07 -21.02 -46.70
CA GLY A 54 38.30 -21.32 -45.94
C GLY A 54 38.06 -21.55 -44.45
N GLU A 55 36.93 -21.05 -43.97
CA GLU A 55 36.45 -21.27 -42.60
C GLU A 55 35.00 -21.73 -42.64
N ILE A 56 34.66 -22.70 -41.81
CA ILE A 56 33.31 -23.24 -41.64
C ILE A 56 33.04 -23.57 -40.17
N THR A 57 31.79 -23.73 -39.81
CA THR A 57 31.38 -24.26 -38.51
C THR A 57 31.16 -25.77 -38.59
N LYS A 58 31.53 -26.51 -37.56
CA LYS A 58 31.29 -27.96 -37.44
C LYS A 58 29.84 -28.29 -37.77
N GLY A 59 29.66 -29.29 -38.66
CA GLY A 59 28.37 -29.69 -39.23
C GLY A 59 28.12 -29.16 -40.63
N GLN A 60 28.86 -28.16 -41.08
CA GLN A 60 28.82 -27.64 -42.44
C GLN A 60 29.77 -28.45 -43.35
N SER A 61 29.49 -28.40 -44.63
CA SER A 61 30.31 -29.02 -45.67
C SER A 61 31.05 -27.96 -46.47
N VAL A 62 32.25 -28.30 -46.93
CA VAL A 62 33.01 -27.48 -47.88
C VAL A 62 33.19 -28.27 -49.18
N THR A 63 33.12 -27.58 -50.31
CA THR A 63 33.44 -28.14 -51.64
C THR A 63 34.83 -27.74 -52.02
N ILE A 64 35.68 -28.71 -52.31
CA ILE A 64 37.02 -28.56 -52.87
C ILE A 64 36.86 -28.60 -54.39
N ARG A 65 37.28 -27.59 -55.08
CA ARG A 65 37.29 -27.53 -56.60
C ARG A 65 38.71 -27.50 -57.03
N SER A 66 39.02 -28.23 -58.11
CA SER A 66 40.35 -28.36 -58.67
C SER A 66 40.27 -28.18 -60.21
N GLN A 67 41.24 -27.50 -60.75
CA GLN A 67 41.37 -27.31 -62.20
C GLN A 67 42.83 -27.41 -62.57
N MET A 68 43.16 -28.30 -63.47
CA MET A 68 44.49 -28.40 -64.08
C MET A 68 44.55 -27.54 -65.31
N THR A 69 45.64 -26.76 -65.46
CA THR A 69 45.95 -25.97 -66.67
C THR A 69 47.30 -26.41 -67.18
N GLY A 70 47.40 -26.80 -68.44
CA GLY A 70 48.59 -27.46 -69.02
C GLY A 70 48.61 -28.98 -68.68
N GLY A 71 49.71 -29.61 -68.96
CA GLY A 71 49.84 -31.08 -68.85
C GLY A 71 49.31 -31.78 -70.09
N SER A 72 49.38 -33.13 -70.12
CA SER A 72 48.98 -33.98 -71.26
C SER A 72 47.74 -34.84 -70.90
N GLY A 73 46.87 -35.08 -71.88
CA GLY A 73 45.78 -36.03 -71.81
C GLY A 73 44.74 -35.76 -70.69
N THR A 74 44.03 -36.81 -70.29
CA THR A 74 42.95 -36.69 -69.26
C THR A 74 43.51 -36.56 -67.86
N CYS A 75 43.16 -35.47 -67.23
CA CYS A 75 43.56 -35.17 -65.86
C CYS A 75 42.70 -35.93 -64.84
N ARG A 76 43.33 -36.46 -63.81
CA ARG A 76 42.69 -37.15 -62.63
C ARG A 76 43.10 -36.45 -61.36
N TYR A 77 42.19 -36.36 -60.40
CA TYR A 77 42.37 -35.70 -59.09
C TYR A 77 42.19 -36.68 -57.98
N ALA A 78 43.07 -36.60 -56.94
CA ALA A 78 42.92 -37.25 -55.66
C ALA A 78 42.91 -36.22 -54.58
N TYR A 79 42.04 -36.45 -53.56
CA TYR A 79 41.78 -35.50 -52.48
C TYR A 79 42.06 -36.18 -51.15
N TYR A 80 42.82 -35.50 -50.30
CA TYR A 80 43.23 -35.95 -48.97
C TYR A 80 43.03 -34.86 -47.94
N TYR A 81 42.88 -35.26 -46.67
CA TYR A 81 42.87 -34.36 -45.57
C TYR A 81 43.59 -34.96 -44.37
N LYS A 82 44.09 -34.11 -43.47
CA LYS A 82 44.54 -34.47 -42.11
C LYS A 82 44.21 -33.36 -41.18
N LYS A 83 44.15 -33.63 -39.85
CA LYS A 83 44.22 -32.54 -38.84
C LYS A 83 45.62 -31.94 -38.97
N SER A 84 45.75 -30.61 -38.87
CA SER A 84 47.04 -29.93 -38.99
C SER A 84 48.07 -30.39 -37.96
N THR A 85 47.59 -30.92 -36.80
CA THR A 85 48.41 -31.50 -35.74
C THR A 85 48.76 -32.99 -35.96
N SER A 86 48.33 -33.63 -37.06
CA SER A 86 48.54 -35.03 -37.34
C SER A 86 49.46 -35.20 -38.54
N GLU A 87 50.28 -36.22 -38.54
CA GLU A 87 51.11 -36.59 -39.68
C GLU A 87 50.38 -37.48 -40.67
N LYS A 88 49.30 -38.17 -40.25
CA LYS A 88 48.60 -39.16 -41.07
C LYS A 88 47.54 -38.51 -41.97
N TRP A 89 47.68 -38.70 -43.27
CA TRP A 89 46.71 -38.29 -44.30
C TRP A 89 45.60 -39.36 -44.42
N SER A 90 44.37 -38.90 -44.56
CA SER A 90 43.17 -39.69 -44.85
C SER A 90 42.67 -39.33 -46.25
N THR A 91 42.23 -40.33 -47.02
CA THR A 91 41.71 -40.12 -48.37
C THR A 91 40.25 -39.62 -48.29
N ILE A 92 39.97 -38.48 -48.93
CA ILE A 92 38.59 -38.02 -49.19
C ILE A 92 38.06 -38.72 -50.43
N LYS A 93 38.87 -38.72 -51.51
CA LYS A 93 38.54 -39.37 -52.78
C LYS A 93 39.83 -39.83 -53.47
N PRO A 94 39.93 -41.09 -53.92
CA PRO A 94 41.07 -41.57 -54.72
C PRO A 94 41.03 -40.96 -56.10
N PHE A 95 42.12 -41.16 -56.88
CA PHE A 95 42.24 -40.63 -58.25
C PHE A 95 41.00 -40.94 -59.10
N SER A 96 40.39 -39.87 -59.61
CA SER A 96 39.22 -39.90 -60.49
C SER A 96 39.20 -38.62 -61.38
N THR A 97 38.39 -38.63 -62.38
CA THR A 97 38.20 -37.43 -63.27
C THR A 97 37.34 -36.35 -62.60
N ALA A 98 36.82 -36.60 -61.41
CA ALA A 98 35.99 -35.62 -60.69
C ALA A 98 36.82 -34.44 -60.23
N ALA A 99 36.63 -33.28 -60.85
CA ALA A 99 37.29 -32.02 -60.51
C ALA A 99 36.76 -31.32 -59.24
N SER A 100 35.84 -31.98 -58.48
CA SER A 100 35.37 -31.47 -57.21
C SER A 100 34.95 -32.60 -56.26
N VAL A 101 35.05 -32.33 -54.94
CA VAL A 101 34.58 -33.22 -53.89
C VAL A 101 34.00 -32.39 -52.75
N LYS A 102 32.91 -32.88 -52.14
CA LYS A 102 32.31 -32.31 -50.94
C LYS A 102 32.80 -33.09 -49.71
N VAL A 103 33.23 -32.38 -48.68
CA VAL A 103 33.67 -32.98 -47.42
C VAL A 103 32.97 -32.30 -46.23
N THR A 104 32.61 -33.08 -45.24
CA THR A 104 32.03 -32.63 -43.97
C THR A 104 32.95 -33.06 -42.82
N PRO A 105 33.81 -32.16 -42.32
CA PRO A 105 34.76 -32.48 -41.26
C PRO A 105 34.04 -32.84 -39.95
N SER A 106 34.53 -33.87 -39.28
CA SER A 106 33.92 -34.38 -38.04
C SER A 106 34.39 -33.69 -36.75
N ALA A 107 35.52 -32.98 -36.80
CA ALA A 107 36.09 -32.31 -35.61
C ALA A 107 36.24 -30.81 -35.86
N ALA A 108 36.16 -30.02 -34.79
CA ALA A 108 36.37 -28.60 -34.79
C ALA A 108 37.86 -28.28 -34.58
N VAL A 109 38.63 -28.37 -35.61
CA VAL A 109 40.09 -28.15 -35.65
C VAL A 109 40.49 -27.56 -37.02
N ILE A 110 41.75 -27.21 -37.15
CA ILE A 110 42.33 -26.87 -38.45
C ILE A 110 42.68 -28.14 -39.21
N TYR A 111 42.31 -28.23 -40.47
CA TYR A 111 42.64 -29.30 -41.38
C TYR A 111 43.56 -28.81 -42.48
N ASP A 112 44.57 -29.62 -42.84
CA ASP A 112 45.32 -29.48 -44.05
C ASP A 112 44.62 -30.32 -45.14
N ILE A 113 44.38 -29.72 -46.29
CA ILE A 113 43.78 -30.33 -47.48
C ILE A 113 44.87 -30.45 -48.51
N LYS A 114 45.07 -31.66 -49.05
CA LYS A 114 46.02 -31.95 -50.14
C LYS A 114 45.25 -32.42 -51.35
N VAL A 115 45.50 -31.77 -52.49
CA VAL A 115 44.98 -32.22 -53.77
C VAL A 115 46.16 -32.56 -54.65
N ILE A 116 46.10 -33.72 -55.24
CA ILE A 116 47.06 -34.18 -56.28
C ILE A 116 46.31 -34.26 -57.61
N ALA A 117 46.76 -33.54 -58.58
CA ALA A 117 46.29 -33.59 -59.94
C ALA A 117 47.32 -34.32 -60.78
N ARG A 118 46.93 -35.40 -61.48
CA ARG A 118 47.76 -36.25 -62.33
C ARG A 118 47.29 -36.08 -63.74
N ASP A 119 48.21 -35.69 -64.64
CA ASP A 119 47.94 -35.60 -66.06
C ASP A 119 48.01 -36.97 -66.75
N GLY A 120 47.69 -37.02 -68.05
CA GLY A 120 47.72 -38.26 -68.82
C GLY A 120 49.12 -38.84 -69.05
N SER A 121 50.19 -38.13 -68.76
CA SER A 121 51.55 -38.64 -68.73
C SER A 121 51.93 -39.28 -67.39
N GLY A 122 51.10 -39.16 -66.41
CA GLY A 122 51.35 -39.66 -65.05
C GLY A 122 52.08 -38.63 -64.18
N THR A 123 52.25 -37.40 -64.60
CA THR A 123 52.91 -36.35 -63.81
C THR A 123 51.97 -35.77 -62.76
N ASP A 124 52.42 -35.77 -61.48
CA ASP A 124 51.68 -35.28 -60.36
C ASP A 124 51.99 -33.82 -59.99
N THR A 125 50.97 -33.01 -59.87
CA THR A 125 51.06 -31.65 -59.33
C THR A 125 50.25 -31.58 -58.07
N THR A 126 50.87 -31.11 -56.95
CA THR A 126 50.24 -31.06 -55.64
C THR A 126 49.94 -29.64 -55.15
N LYS A 127 48.78 -29.43 -54.61
CA LYS A 127 48.39 -28.19 -53.90
C LYS A 127 47.92 -28.47 -52.49
N LEU A 128 48.38 -27.63 -51.53
CA LEU A 128 47.98 -27.66 -50.14
C LEU A 128 47.10 -26.43 -49.84
N LEU A 129 46.06 -26.61 -49.02
CA LEU A 129 45.20 -25.55 -48.49
C LEU A 129 44.90 -25.85 -47.03
N THR A 130 44.46 -24.83 -46.32
CA THR A 130 44.02 -24.95 -44.93
C THR A 130 42.54 -24.69 -44.85
N LEU A 131 41.83 -25.53 -44.08
CA LEU A 131 40.41 -25.37 -43.72
C LEU A 131 40.29 -25.24 -42.22
N LYS A 132 39.81 -24.11 -41.73
CA LYS A 132 39.51 -23.92 -40.28
C LYS A 132 38.07 -24.34 -40.02
N VAL A 133 37.87 -25.20 -39.01
CA VAL A 133 36.54 -25.66 -38.57
C VAL A 133 36.32 -25.21 -37.13
N SER A 134 35.43 -24.26 -36.99
CA SER A 134 34.99 -23.75 -35.66
C SER A 134 34.05 -24.74 -34.95
N PRO A 135 33.93 -24.70 -33.62
CA PRO A 135 32.97 -25.50 -32.89
C PRO A 135 31.52 -25.32 -33.42
N ALA A 136 30.64 -26.28 -33.17
CA ALA A 136 29.23 -26.13 -33.51
C ALA A 136 28.62 -24.92 -32.79
N VAL A 137 27.66 -24.27 -33.42
CA VAL A 137 26.83 -23.22 -32.75
C VAL A 137 25.97 -23.90 -31.72
N VAL A 138 25.91 -23.32 -30.52
CA VAL A 138 25.01 -23.73 -29.45
C VAL A 138 24.06 -22.59 -29.14
N ASN A 139 22.76 -22.84 -29.27
CA ASN A 139 21.70 -21.87 -28.98
C ASN A 139 21.22 -21.99 -27.54
N ASN A 140 21.71 -21.09 -26.66
CA ASN A 140 21.38 -21.02 -25.24
C ASN A 140 20.28 -19.97 -24.94
N SER A 141 19.56 -19.52 -25.97
CA SER A 141 18.50 -18.51 -25.86
C SER A 141 17.50 -18.83 -24.76
N LYS A 142 16.89 -17.79 -24.19
CA LYS A 142 15.92 -17.86 -23.11
C LYS A 142 14.69 -17.03 -23.44
N VAL A 143 13.61 -17.29 -22.74
CA VAL A 143 12.38 -16.51 -22.71
C VAL A 143 12.16 -15.99 -21.30
N SER A 144 11.63 -14.77 -21.16
CA SER A 144 11.46 -14.13 -19.85
C SER A 144 10.41 -14.83 -18.98
N LYS A 145 9.34 -15.34 -19.62
CA LYS A 145 8.23 -16.07 -18.97
C LYS A 145 7.70 -17.15 -19.92
N SER A 146 7.24 -18.26 -19.36
CA SER A 146 6.53 -19.33 -20.11
C SER A 146 5.00 -19.21 -20.01
N GLU A 147 4.50 -18.36 -19.08
CA GLU A 147 3.09 -18.10 -18.86
C GLU A 147 2.88 -16.60 -18.66
N ILE A 148 1.88 -16.04 -19.32
CA ILE A 148 1.49 -14.62 -19.23
C ILE A 148 -0.04 -14.48 -19.36
N SER A 149 -0.57 -13.34 -18.94
CA SER A 149 -1.95 -12.95 -19.27
C SER A 149 -2.00 -12.12 -20.54
N LEU A 150 -3.10 -12.21 -21.29
CA LEU A 150 -3.33 -11.40 -22.48
C LEU A 150 -3.20 -9.90 -22.16
N GLY A 151 -2.34 -9.23 -22.89
CA GLY A 151 -1.97 -7.83 -22.68
C GLY A 151 -0.54 -7.65 -22.19
N ASP A 152 0.05 -8.68 -21.60
CA ASP A 152 1.45 -8.69 -21.20
C ASP A 152 2.37 -8.94 -22.39
N THR A 153 3.65 -8.67 -22.19
CA THR A 153 4.71 -8.87 -23.17
C THR A 153 5.72 -9.90 -22.65
N VAL A 154 6.20 -10.78 -23.51
CA VAL A 154 7.29 -11.69 -23.24
C VAL A 154 8.52 -11.31 -24.06
N THR A 155 9.69 -11.27 -23.42
CA THR A 155 10.97 -10.98 -24.09
C THR A 155 11.72 -12.27 -24.37
N LEU A 156 12.09 -12.46 -25.64
CA LEU A 156 13.00 -13.51 -26.07
C LEU A 156 14.42 -12.93 -26.05
N ARG A 157 15.36 -13.66 -25.47
CA ARG A 157 16.77 -13.27 -25.42
C ARG A 157 17.63 -14.29 -26.14
N GLY A 158 18.24 -13.87 -27.24
CA GLY A 158 19.22 -14.64 -28.01
C GLY A 158 20.55 -14.74 -27.26
N ILE A 159 21.02 -15.96 -27.07
CA ILE A 159 22.33 -16.27 -26.46
C ILE A 159 22.94 -17.41 -27.24
N ALA A 160 24.14 -17.21 -27.73
CA ALA A 160 24.87 -18.22 -28.50
C ALA A 160 26.31 -18.36 -28.02
N LYS A 161 26.90 -19.53 -28.31
CA LYS A 161 28.34 -19.79 -28.18
C LYS A 161 28.80 -20.77 -29.27
N GLY A 162 30.10 -20.89 -29.50
CA GLY A 162 30.67 -21.71 -30.56
C GLY A 162 30.54 -21.02 -31.91
N GLY A 163 30.56 -21.79 -33.00
CA GLY A 163 30.55 -21.22 -34.34
C GLY A 163 31.70 -20.27 -34.62
N SER A 164 31.45 -19.26 -35.41
CA SER A 164 32.42 -18.20 -35.75
C SER A 164 32.69 -17.20 -34.60
N GLY A 165 31.83 -17.18 -33.57
CA GLY A 165 31.87 -16.17 -32.51
C GLY A 165 31.09 -14.89 -32.79
N THR A 166 30.68 -14.66 -34.05
CA THR A 166 29.83 -13.54 -34.46
C THR A 166 28.47 -14.05 -34.88
N TYR A 167 27.41 -13.46 -34.34
CA TYR A 167 26.05 -13.99 -34.48
C TYR A 167 25.04 -12.94 -34.90
N THR A 168 24.02 -13.42 -35.63
CA THR A 168 22.75 -12.72 -35.84
C THR A 168 21.61 -13.57 -35.31
N TYR A 169 20.54 -12.91 -34.86
CA TYR A 169 19.39 -13.55 -34.25
C TYR A 169 18.13 -13.20 -35.01
N ALA A 170 17.24 -14.19 -35.17
CA ALA A 170 15.91 -13.98 -35.72
C ALA A 170 14.88 -14.63 -34.77
N TYR A 171 13.72 -13.99 -34.61
CA TYR A 171 12.71 -14.34 -33.64
C TYR A 171 11.38 -14.58 -34.35
N PHE A 172 10.70 -15.67 -33.98
CA PHE A 172 9.48 -16.12 -34.61
C PHE A 172 8.44 -16.56 -33.57
N TRP A 173 7.20 -16.55 -34.00
CA TRP A 173 6.08 -17.03 -33.21
C TRP A 173 5.11 -17.82 -34.11
N LYS A 174 4.32 -18.71 -33.49
CA LYS A 174 3.12 -19.29 -34.08
C LYS A 174 2.13 -19.64 -32.97
N ARG A 175 0.85 -19.76 -33.29
CA ARG A 175 -0.09 -20.46 -32.40
C ARG A 175 0.30 -21.94 -32.37
N THR A 176 0.23 -22.59 -31.24
CA THR A 176 0.58 -24.03 -31.12
C THR A 176 -0.24 -24.88 -32.10
N SER A 177 -1.50 -24.51 -32.35
CA SER A 177 -2.40 -25.17 -33.32
C SER A 177 -2.05 -24.88 -34.80
N SER A 178 -1.12 -23.98 -35.10
CA SER A 178 -0.76 -23.59 -36.47
C SER A 178 0.56 -24.23 -36.90
N SER A 179 0.68 -24.58 -38.19
CA SER A 179 1.94 -24.99 -38.79
C SER A 179 2.81 -23.82 -39.24
N SER A 180 2.21 -22.61 -39.44
CA SER A 180 2.89 -21.45 -40.04
C SER A 180 3.52 -20.56 -38.98
N TRP A 181 4.79 -20.19 -39.20
CA TRP A 181 5.53 -19.28 -38.34
C TRP A 181 5.38 -17.82 -38.82
N GLY A 182 5.00 -16.95 -37.91
CA GLY A 182 5.08 -15.50 -38.08
C GLY A 182 6.44 -14.98 -37.60
N THR A 183 6.88 -13.85 -38.14
CA THR A 183 8.14 -13.22 -37.76
C THR A 183 7.89 -12.14 -36.72
N ILE A 184 8.63 -12.21 -35.61
CA ILE A 184 8.71 -11.13 -34.62
C ILE A 184 9.80 -10.15 -35.06
N LYS A 185 11.00 -10.68 -35.42
CA LYS A 185 12.15 -9.89 -35.88
C LYS A 185 13.01 -10.71 -36.82
N ASN A 186 13.38 -10.11 -37.93
CA ASN A 186 14.31 -10.72 -38.90
C ASN A 186 15.75 -10.75 -38.34
N TYR A 187 16.64 -11.48 -38.99
CA TYR A 187 18.05 -11.56 -38.61
C TYR A 187 18.68 -10.19 -38.41
N SER A 188 19.15 -9.93 -37.22
CA SER A 188 19.89 -8.73 -36.83
C SER A 188 20.90 -9.08 -35.72
N SER A 189 21.74 -8.14 -35.34
CA SER A 189 22.65 -8.26 -34.18
C SER A 189 21.93 -8.09 -32.86
N ASP A 190 20.64 -7.71 -32.86
CA ASP A 190 19.87 -7.49 -31.65
C ASP A 190 19.64 -8.80 -30.88
N THR A 191 20.08 -8.81 -29.64
CA THR A 191 20.00 -9.98 -28.78
C THR A 191 18.63 -10.13 -28.10
N THR A 192 17.68 -9.21 -28.35
CA THR A 192 16.34 -9.26 -27.75
C THR A 192 15.26 -8.94 -28.76
N ALA A 193 14.08 -9.53 -28.52
CA ALA A 193 12.84 -9.18 -29.21
C ALA A 193 11.66 -9.41 -28.28
N ASP A 194 10.70 -8.49 -28.33
CA ASP A 194 9.48 -8.56 -27.53
C ASP A 194 8.34 -9.14 -28.37
N PHE A 195 7.57 -10.03 -27.75
CA PHE A 195 6.36 -10.59 -28.33
C PHE A 195 5.15 -10.28 -27.45
N LYS A 196 4.15 -9.63 -28.05
CA LYS A 196 2.86 -9.33 -27.42
C LYS A 196 1.77 -10.13 -28.13
N PRO A 197 1.22 -11.18 -27.49
CA PRO A 197 0.17 -12.01 -28.10
C PRO A 197 -1.09 -11.22 -28.41
N ALA A 198 -1.74 -11.53 -29.52
CA ALA A 198 -3.02 -10.92 -29.92
C ALA A 198 -4.25 -11.66 -29.36
N ALA A 199 -4.08 -12.88 -28.87
CA ALA A 199 -5.17 -13.72 -28.35
C ALA A 199 -4.71 -14.58 -27.18
N ALA A 200 -5.66 -14.96 -26.31
CA ALA A 200 -5.44 -15.87 -25.17
C ALA A 200 -5.50 -17.32 -25.66
N VAL A 201 -4.44 -17.75 -26.31
CA VAL A 201 -4.20 -19.12 -26.79
C VAL A 201 -2.72 -19.45 -26.61
N ASP A 202 -2.37 -20.74 -26.69
CA ASP A 202 -0.99 -21.15 -26.55
C ASP A 202 -0.17 -20.85 -27.81
N TYR A 203 1.06 -20.41 -27.61
CA TYR A 203 2.01 -20.09 -28.69
C TYR A 203 3.30 -20.90 -28.53
N ASP A 204 3.93 -21.18 -29.69
CA ASP A 204 5.32 -21.57 -29.76
C ASP A 204 6.15 -20.35 -30.21
N LEU A 205 7.24 -20.11 -29.49
CA LEU A 205 8.21 -19.05 -29.80
C LEU A 205 9.52 -19.71 -30.24
N MET A 206 10.21 -19.14 -31.21
CA MET A 206 11.47 -19.70 -31.69
C MET A 206 12.52 -18.61 -31.85
N VAL A 207 13.72 -18.90 -31.37
CA VAL A 207 14.93 -18.12 -31.65
C VAL A 207 15.82 -18.92 -32.57
N LYS A 208 16.17 -18.32 -33.72
CA LYS A 208 17.22 -18.82 -34.61
C LYS A 208 18.49 -18.01 -34.43
N VAL A 209 19.58 -18.70 -34.21
CA VAL A 209 20.92 -18.11 -34.16
C VAL A 209 21.63 -18.48 -35.48
N LYS A 210 22.21 -17.51 -36.16
CA LYS A 210 23.03 -17.73 -37.35
C LYS A 210 24.41 -17.10 -37.11
N ASP A 211 25.47 -17.88 -37.29
CA ASP A 211 26.84 -17.34 -37.23
C ASP A 211 27.29 -16.74 -38.54
N SER A 212 28.45 -16.08 -38.58
CA SER A 212 28.99 -15.48 -39.81
C SER A 212 29.41 -16.50 -40.88
N HIS A 213 29.61 -17.79 -40.49
CA HIS A 213 29.83 -18.89 -41.45
C HIS A 213 28.52 -19.43 -42.04
N GLY A 214 27.37 -18.90 -41.59
CA GLY A 214 26.04 -19.29 -42.05
C GLY A 214 25.46 -20.53 -41.37
N ALA A 215 26.09 -21.05 -40.30
CA ALA A 215 25.54 -22.14 -39.50
C ALA A 215 24.35 -21.64 -38.66
N ILE A 216 23.25 -22.39 -38.65
CA ILE A 216 22.01 -22.00 -38.01
C ILE A 216 21.61 -23.05 -36.98
N GLU A 217 21.35 -22.58 -35.74
CA GLU A 217 20.73 -23.35 -34.69
C GLU A 217 19.42 -22.72 -34.23
N LYS A 218 18.42 -23.53 -33.91
CA LYS A 218 17.10 -23.10 -33.47
C LYS A 218 16.79 -23.61 -32.09
N LYS A 219 16.06 -22.82 -31.32
CA LYS A 219 15.49 -23.23 -30.02
C LYS A 219 14.06 -22.75 -29.94
N THR A 220 13.16 -23.64 -29.53
CA THR A 220 11.73 -23.36 -29.40
C THR A 220 11.34 -23.34 -27.92
N PHE A 221 10.34 -22.53 -27.58
CA PHE A 221 9.77 -22.36 -26.27
C PHE A 221 8.25 -22.38 -26.38
N SER A 222 7.57 -23.01 -25.45
CA SER A 222 6.11 -22.93 -25.30
C SER A 222 5.75 -21.73 -24.45
N LEU A 223 4.73 -20.99 -24.85
CA LEU A 223 4.17 -19.86 -24.15
C LEU A 223 2.67 -20.09 -23.96
N LYS A 224 2.22 -20.17 -22.72
CA LYS A 224 0.81 -20.23 -22.37
C LYS A 224 0.28 -18.81 -22.13
N VAL A 225 -0.81 -18.45 -22.78
CA VAL A 225 -1.42 -17.12 -22.69
C VAL A 225 -2.82 -17.24 -22.12
N PHE A 226 -2.98 -16.79 -20.89
CA PHE A 226 -4.28 -16.76 -20.21
C PHE A 226 -5.13 -15.56 -20.70
N PRO A 227 -6.46 -15.61 -20.53
CA PRO A 227 -7.33 -14.45 -20.74
C PRO A 227 -6.86 -13.25 -19.93
N LYS A 228 -7.16 -12.05 -20.41
CA LYS A 228 -6.81 -10.81 -19.69
C LYS A 228 -7.40 -10.84 -18.26
N LEU A 229 -6.58 -10.54 -17.28
CA LEU A 229 -7.04 -10.39 -15.90
C LEU A 229 -7.89 -9.12 -15.77
N VAL A 230 -9.10 -9.27 -15.25
CA VAL A 230 -10.05 -8.19 -14.99
C VAL A 230 -10.44 -8.20 -13.51
N ASN A 231 -10.48 -7.04 -12.90
CA ASN A 231 -10.91 -6.84 -11.53
C ASN A 231 -12.37 -6.36 -11.50
N GLN A 232 -13.30 -7.26 -11.10
CA GLN A 232 -14.73 -6.97 -10.95
C GLN A 232 -15.12 -6.78 -9.48
N ALA A 233 -14.16 -6.48 -8.59
CA ALA A 233 -14.39 -6.30 -7.17
C ALA A 233 -15.57 -5.36 -6.86
N SER A 234 -16.22 -5.59 -5.74
CA SER A 234 -17.30 -4.77 -5.18
C SER A 234 -16.99 -4.36 -3.75
N VAL A 235 -17.62 -3.27 -3.35
CA VAL A 235 -17.61 -2.77 -1.97
C VAL A 235 -19.06 -2.50 -1.59
N THR A 236 -19.50 -2.95 -0.42
CA THR A 236 -20.90 -2.83 0.01
C THR A 236 -20.97 -2.62 1.52
N PRO A 237 -21.78 -1.67 2.00
CA PRO A 237 -22.49 -0.64 1.24
C PRO A 237 -21.58 0.51 0.77
N LEU A 238 -22.03 1.36 -0.16
CA LEU A 238 -21.27 2.51 -0.67
C LEU A 238 -21.52 3.82 0.08
N GLN A 239 -22.57 3.85 0.91
CA GLN A 239 -22.91 4.94 1.80
C GLN A 239 -23.08 4.37 3.20
N VAL A 240 -22.35 4.90 4.16
CA VAL A 240 -22.35 4.44 5.55
C VAL A 240 -22.14 5.61 6.49
N GLU A 241 -22.54 5.42 7.72
CA GLU A 241 -22.16 6.31 8.82
C GLU A 241 -20.81 5.91 9.39
N LYS A 242 -20.12 6.86 9.99
CA LYS A 242 -18.90 6.65 10.76
C LYS A 242 -19.12 5.55 11.81
N GLY A 243 -18.15 4.65 11.93
CA GLY A 243 -18.24 3.49 12.81
C GLY A 243 -18.90 2.26 12.18
N SER A 244 -19.54 2.39 11.01
CA SER A 244 -20.13 1.27 10.28
C SER A 244 -19.08 0.43 9.58
N THR A 245 -19.39 -0.85 9.35
CA THR A 245 -18.52 -1.79 8.64
C THR A 245 -18.95 -1.92 7.19
N ILE A 246 -17.98 -1.92 6.27
CA ILE A 246 -18.17 -2.26 4.87
C ILE A 246 -17.49 -3.57 4.54
N GLU A 247 -18.05 -4.31 3.59
CA GLU A 247 -17.45 -5.51 3.01
C GLU A 247 -16.80 -5.16 1.67
N ILE A 248 -15.57 -5.60 1.48
CA ILE A 248 -14.82 -5.52 0.24
C ILE A 248 -14.68 -6.93 -0.30
N LYS A 249 -15.19 -7.21 -1.50
CA LYS A 249 -15.12 -8.52 -2.13
C LYS A 249 -14.39 -8.41 -3.46
N ALA A 250 -13.24 -9.09 -3.56
CA ALA A 250 -12.54 -9.23 -4.83
C ALA A 250 -13.29 -10.22 -5.73
N ASN A 251 -13.34 -9.92 -7.02
CA ASN A 251 -13.99 -10.77 -8.02
C ASN A 251 -13.13 -10.78 -9.29
N PRO A 252 -12.10 -11.66 -9.36
CA PRO A 252 -11.25 -11.81 -10.53
C PRO A 252 -11.97 -12.51 -11.67
N LYS A 253 -11.72 -12.05 -12.90
CA LYS A 253 -12.13 -12.74 -14.13
C LYS A 253 -10.91 -12.84 -15.06
N GLY A 254 -10.68 -14.02 -15.63
CA GLY A 254 -9.50 -14.25 -16.49
C GLY A 254 -8.21 -14.40 -15.66
N GLY A 255 -7.06 -14.13 -16.28
CA GLY A 255 -5.76 -14.43 -15.67
C GLY A 255 -5.49 -15.92 -15.57
N SER A 256 -4.56 -16.32 -14.72
CA SER A 256 -4.10 -17.72 -14.56
C SER A 256 -5.02 -18.61 -13.71
N GLY A 257 -6.01 -18.06 -13.04
CA GLY A 257 -6.90 -18.79 -12.12
C GLY A 257 -6.37 -18.90 -10.68
N HIS A 258 -5.14 -18.50 -10.41
CA HIS A 258 -4.55 -18.44 -9.08
C HIS A 258 -4.27 -16.98 -8.72
N TYR A 259 -4.89 -16.49 -7.64
CA TYR A 259 -4.88 -15.07 -7.33
C TYR A 259 -4.41 -14.77 -5.92
N THR A 260 -3.83 -13.58 -5.77
CA THR A 260 -3.61 -12.92 -4.49
C THR A 260 -4.16 -11.50 -4.54
N TYR A 261 -4.57 -10.98 -3.40
CA TYR A 261 -5.33 -9.75 -3.27
C TYR A 261 -4.64 -8.80 -2.31
N SER A 262 -4.73 -7.51 -2.58
CA SER A 262 -4.22 -6.46 -1.70
C SER A 262 -5.24 -5.34 -1.62
N TYR A 263 -5.49 -4.86 -0.40
CA TYR A 263 -6.50 -3.85 -0.09
C TYR A 263 -5.83 -2.64 0.55
N SER A 264 -6.27 -1.45 0.15
CA SER A 264 -5.80 -0.18 0.71
C SER A 264 -6.90 0.85 0.65
N TYR A 265 -6.85 1.85 1.52
CA TYR A 265 -7.80 2.96 1.50
C TYR A 265 -7.10 4.31 1.66
N LYS A 266 -7.80 5.38 1.33
CA LYS A 266 -7.41 6.77 1.63
C LYS A 266 -8.62 7.67 1.60
N LYS A 267 -8.58 8.86 2.23
CA LYS A 267 -9.52 9.94 1.91
C LYS A 267 -9.27 10.41 0.48
N SER A 268 -10.30 10.84 -0.21
CA SER A 268 -10.17 11.36 -1.58
C SER A 268 -9.21 12.56 -1.68
N THR A 269 -9.08 13.33 -0.59
CA THR A 269 -8.17 14.47 -0.44
C THR A 269 -6.72 14.06 -0.19
N ASP A 270 -6.47 12.84 0.24
CA ASP A 270 -5.14 12.38 0.61
C ASP A 270 -4.36 11.91 -0.62
N THR A 271 -3.05 12.09 -0.59
CA THR A 271 -2.15 11.60 -1.64
C THR A 271 -1.65 10.17 -1.36
N LYS A 272 -1.60 9.76 -0.09
CA LYS A 272 -1.02 8.47 0.34
C LYS A 272 -2.11 7.43 0.64
N TRP A 273 -1.89 6.22 0.15
CA TRP A 273 -2.72 5.05 0.47
C TRP A 273 -2.30 4.44 1.80
N GLN A 274 -3.29 4.12 2.63
CA GLN A 274 -3.12 3.36 3.87
C GLN A 274 -3.38 1.87 3.58
N PRO A 275 -2.42 0.98 3.83
CA PRO A 275 -2.61 -0.44 3.57
C PRO A 275 -3.55 -1.06 4.61
N LEU A 276 -4.51 -1.86 4.14
CA LEU A 276 -5.32 -2.76 4.97
C LEU A 276 -4.68 -4.14 5.02
N SER A 277 -4.11 -4.57 3.89
CA SER A 277 -3.32 -5.80 3.82
C SER A 277 -2.25 -5.71 2.74
N GLY A 278 -1.16 -6.48 2.89
CA GLY A 278 -0.30 -6.88 1.78
C GLY A 278 -1.04 -7.87 0.85
N TYR A 279 -0.32 -8.48 -0.09
CA TYR A 279 -0.90 -9.53 -0.92
C TYR A 279 -1.21 -10.79 -0.08
N THR A 280 -2.47 -11.20 -0.07
CA THR A 280 -3.04 -12.36 0.65
C THR A 280 -3.90 -13.20 -0.28
N THR A 281 -4.24 -14.41 0.11
CA THR A 281 -5.19 -15.28 -0.60
C THR A 281 -6.65 -15.00 -0.22
N ALA A 282 -6.91 -14.19 0.81
CA ALA A 282 -8.27 -13.81 1.21
C ALA A 282 -8.90 -12.90 0.15
N ASP A 283 -9.97 -13.35 -0.47
CA ASP A 283 -10.70 -12.68 -1.54
C ASP A 283 -11.72 -11.65 -1.03
N HIS A 284 -11.86 -11.52 0.29
CA HIS A 284 -12.70 -10.55 0.96
C HIS A 284 -11.99 -9.94 2.16
N CYS A 285 -12.45 -8.76 2.55
CA CYS A 285 -11.97 -8.01 3.70
C CYS A 285 -13.10 -7.13 4.23
N THR A 286 -13.22 -7.01 5.55
CA THR A 286 -14.12 -6.07 6.20
C THR A 286 -13.32 -4.97 6.86
N ILE A 287 -13.85 -3.75 6.86
CA ILE A 287 -13.23 -2.59 7.51
C ILE A 287 -14.30 -1.71 8.15
N THR A 288 -14.03 -1.24 9.37
CA THR A 288 -14.83 -0.21 10.03
C THR A 288 -14.41 1.17 9.53
N MET A 289 -15.39 1.96 9.06
CA MET A 289 -15.19 3.26 8.44
C MET A 289 -15.21 4.39 9.47
N ASN A 290 -14.04 4.75 10.00
CA ASN A 290 -13.92 5.86 10.96
C ASN A 290 -13.70 7.23 10.30
N PRO A 291 -12.95 7.36 9.18
CA PRO A 291 -12.75 8.68 8.55
C PRO A 291 -14.01 9.14 7.81
N VAL A 292 -14.55 10.31 8.16
CA VAL A 292 -15.68 10.94 7.48
C VAL A 292 -15.25 11.55 6.14
N GLY A 293 -16.18 11.53 5.17
CA GLY A 293 -16.01 12.06 3.83
C GLY A 293 -15.97 10.98 2.75
N GLN A 294 -15.43 11.32 1.59
CA GLN A 294 -15.27 10.35 0.51
C GLN A 294 -13.99 9.54 0.69
N ILE A 295 -14.15 8.26 0.88
CA ILE A 295 -13.07 7.30 1.09
C ILE A 295 -12.90 6.45 -0.17
N GLN A 296 -11.71 6.44 -0.73
CA GLN A 296 -11.34 5.58 -1.85
C GLN A 296 -10.79 4.26 -1.35
N ILE A 297 -11.33 3.16 -1.84
CA ILE A 297 -10.87 1.79 -1.58
C ILE A 297 -10.17 1.28 -2.83
N LEU A 298 -8.89 0.94 -2.74
CA LEU A 298 -8.11 0.36 -3.82
C LEU A 298 -7.99 -1.15 -3.60
N ILE A 299 -8.52 -1.91 -4.55
CA ILE A 299 -8.42 -3.36 -4.61
C ILE A 299 -7.46 -3.74 -5.74
N LYS A 300 -6.42 -4.48 -5.44
CA LYS A 300 -5.49 -5.04 -6.43
C LYS A 300 -5.60 -6.55 -6.44
N ILE A 301 -5.73 -7.12 -7.61
CA ILE A 301 -5.71 -8.57 -7.85
C ILE A 301 -4.45 -8.88 -8.66
N LYS A 302 -3.66 -9.82 -8.18
CA LYS A 302 -2.44 -10.28 -8.86
C LYS A 302 -2.57 -11.78 -9.11
N ASP A 303 -2.34 -12.23 -10.33
CA ASP A 303 -2.35 -13.64 -10.67
C ASP A 303 -0.93 -14.28 -10.58
N SER A 304 -0.84 -15.60 -10.76
CA SER A 304 0.45 -16.33 -10.67
C SER A 304 1.42 -15.98 -11.80
N THR A 305 0.96 -15.40 -12.92
CA THR A 305 1.84 -14.90 -13.97
C THR A 305 2.50 -13.58 -13.58
N GLY A 306 1.99 -12.93 -12.52
CA GLY A 306 2.40 -11.62 -12.03
C GLY A 306 1.62 -10.47 -12.65
N SER A 307 0.58 -10.74 -13.46
CA SER A 307 -0.31 -9.71 -14.00
C SER A 307 -1.16 -9.11 -12.89
N ILE A 308 -1.36 -7.79 -12.92
CA ILE A 308 -2.09 -7.04 -11.89
C ILE A 308 -3.24 -6.29 -12.52
N ALA A 309 -4.45 -6.46 -11.94
CA ALA A 309 -5.61 -5.66 -12.23
C ALA A 309 -6.03 -4.87 -10.98
N SER A 310 -6.24 -3.56 -11.12
CA SER A 310 -6.61 -2.68 -10.03
C SER A 310 -7.99 -2.10 -10.25
N LYS A 311 -8.73 -1.88 -9.15
CA LYS A 311 -10.01 -1.17 -9.13
C LYS A 311 -10.07 -0.27 -7.91
N THR A 312 -10.55 0.96 -8.12
CA THR A 312 -10.85 1.89 -7.03
C THR A 312 -12.35 2.06 -6.94
N VAL A 313 -12.89 2.00 -5.72
CA VAL A 313 -14.30 2.21 -5.40
C VAL A 313 -14.37 3.31 -4.35
N THR A 314 -15.29 4.25 -4.50
CA THR A 314 -15.50 5.33 -3.52
C THR A 314 -16.67 4.96 -2.62
N VAL A 315 -16.46 5.11 -1.31
CA VAL A 315 -17.47 4.97 -0.25
C VAL A 315 -17.66 6.35 0.36
N THR A 316 -18.90 6.77 0.53
CA THR A 316 -19.25 8.00 1.25
C THR A 316 -19.53 7.66 2.70
N VAL A 317 -18.76 8.26 3.61
CA VAL A 317 -18.93 8.10 5.06
C VAL A 317 -19.45 9.42 5.62
N SER A 318 -20.69 9.41 6.11
CA SER A 318 -21.27 10.54 6.84
C SER A 318 -20.89 10.50 8.31
N GLU A 319 -21.00 11.63 9.00
CA GLU A 319 -21.02 11.60 10.46
C GLU A 319 -22.19 10.70 10.89
N SER A 320 -22.05 10.04 12.05
CA SER A 320 -23.17 9.32 12.63
C SER A 320 -24.25 10.32 13.07
N ALA A 321 -25.51 9.88 13.06
CA ALA A 321 -26.61 10.70 13.57
C ALA A 321 -26.36 11.13 15.03
N ALA A 322 -25.79 10.24 15.86
CA ALA A 322 -25.37 10.55 17.21
C ALA A 322 -24.29 11.65 17.27
N ASP A 323 -23.24 11.54 16.43
CA ASP A 323 -22.17 12.55 16.37
C ASP A 323 -22.70 13.92 15.97
N ALA A 324 -23.58 13.98 14.97
CA ALA A 324 -24.20 15.23 14.54
C ALA A 324 -25.06 15.90 15.67
N LYS A 325 -25.79 15.08 16.46
CA LYS A 325 -26.54 15.56 17.61
C LYS A 325 -25.63 16.06 18.72
N VAL A 326 -24.53 15.36 18.99
CA VAL A 326 -23.50 15.81 19.96
C VAL A 326 -22.92 17.15 19.55
N ASP A 327 -22.53 17.32 18.26
CA ASP A 327 -22.01 18.60 17.75
C ASP A 327 -23.01 19.74 17.90
N ALA A 328 -24.30 19.46 17.66
CA ALA A 328 -25.36 20.46 17.83
C ALA A 328 -25.53 20.89 19.29
N VAL A 329 -25.28 20.01 20.25
CA VAL A 329 -25.24 20.36 21.69
C VAL A 329 -23.99 21.16 22.01
N LEU A 330 -22.81 20.65 21.62
CA LEU A 330 -21.54 21.31 21.90
C LEU A 330 -21.48 22.73 21.34
N ALA A 331 -22.04 22.97 20.15
CA ALA A 331 -22.12 24.30 19.56
C ALA A 331 -22.90 25.32 20.41
N LYS A 332 -23.73 24.87 21.35
CA LYS A 332 -24.49 25.73 22.28
C LYS A 332 -23.77 25.98 23.59
N ILE A 333 -22.96 25.02 24.05
CA ILE A 333 -22.38 25.02 25.39
C ILE A 333 -20.85 25.27 25.39
N ILE A 334 -20.16 25.07 24.28
CA ILE A 334 -18.71 25.26 24.19
C ILE A 334 -18.39 26.51 23.36
N THR A 335 -17.52 27.36 23.89
CA THR A 335 -17.00 28.52 23.16
C THR A 335 -15.50 28.36 22.88
N PRO A 336 -14.94 29.05 21.86
CA PRO A 336 -13.55 28.84 21.43
C PRO A 336 -12.46 29.06 22.48
N ASN A 337 -12.75 29.84 23.54
CA ASN A 337 -11.76 30.23 24.56
C ASN A 337 -11.96 29.52 25.91
N MET A 338 -12.83 28.53 25.98
CA MET A 338 -13.01 27.75 27.20
C MET A 338 -11.75 26.96 27.56
N SER A 339 -11.38 27.00 28.85
CA SER A 339 -10.38 26.12 29.44
C SER A 339 -10.86 24.66 29.38
N ASP A 340 -9.95 23.71 29.60
CA ASP A 340 -10.36 22.30 29.67
C ASP A 340 -11.34 22.05 30.82
N PHE A 341 -11.10 22.68 31.96
CA PHE A 341 -12.03 22.67 33.10
C PHE A 341 -13.43 23.18 32.72
N ASP A 342 -13.52 24.35 32.04
CA ASP A 342 -14.81 24.93 31.64
C ASP A 342 -15.56 24.02 30.66
N LYS A 343 -14.84 23.35 29.75
CA LYS A 343 -15.45 22.38 28.83
C LYS A 343 -16.01 21.17 29.57
N VAL A 344 -15.24 20.60 30.51
CA VAL A 344 -15.68 19.47 31.35
C VAL A 344 -16.93 19.87 32.11
N LYS A 345 -16.92 21.05 32.75
CA LYS A 345 -18.07 21.57 33.50
C LYS A 345 -19.30 21.78 32.63
N ALA A 346 -19.12 22.40 31.46
CA ALA A 346 -20.24 22.66 30.55
C ALA A 346 -20.89 21.35 30.05
N ILE A 347 -20.10 20.31 29.79
CA ILE A 347 -20.60 18.98 29.39
C ILE A 347 -21.32 18.30 30.56
N HIS A 348 -20.71 18.32 31.74
CA HIS A 348 -21.27 17.76 32.96
C HIS A 348 -22.62 18.40 33.27
N ASP A 349 -22.67 19.73 33.34
CA ASP A 349 -23.89 20.47 33.69
C ASP A 349 -24.99 20.31 32.63
N TRP A 350 -24.61 20.19 31.36
CA TRP A 350 -25.58 19.92 30.30
C TRP A 350 -26.26 18.58 30.51
N LEU A 351 -25.50 17.52 30.85
CA LEU A 351 -26.04 16.20 31.14
C LEU A 351 -26.96 16.25 32.38
N LEU A 352 -26.52 16.88 33.45
CA LEU A 352 -27.34 17.02 34.68
C LEU A 352 -28.67 17.77 34.42
N ASN A 353 -28.67 18.73 33.48
CA ASN A 353 -29.83 19.57 33.19
C ASN A 353 -30.81 18.98 32.16
N ASN A 354 -30.35 18.01 31.34
CA ASN A 354 -31.12 17.55 30.21
C ASN A 354 -31.39 16.04 30.18
N VAL A 355 -30.85 15.29 31.13
CA VAL A 355 -30.98 13.83 31.19
C VAL A 355 -31.58 13.40 32.51
N ALA A 356 -32.46 12.41 32.47
CA ALA A 356 -32.98 11.73 33.63
C ALA A 356 -32.53 10.26 33.65
N TYR A 357 -32.35 9.71 34.86
CA TYR A 357 -31.99 8.31 34.99
C TYR A 357 -33.14 7.38 34.65
N ASP A 358 -32.89 6.32 33.84
CA ASP A 358 -33.89 5.30 33.50
C ASP A 358 -34.10 4.30 34.64
N GLU A 359 -35.00 4.63 35.56
CA GLU A 359 -35.35 3.79 36.72
C GLU A 359 -35.92 2.42 36.33
N ASN A 360 -36.39 2.25 35.09
CA ASN A 360 -36.86 0.94 34.62
C ASN A 360 -35.78 -0.13 34.69
N VAL A 361 -34.49 0.25 34.77
CA VAL A 361 -33.39 -0.69 34.97
C VAL A 361 -33.58 -1.55 36.21
N TYR A 362 -34.27 -1.03 37.22
CA TYR A 362 -34.56 -1.72 38.49
C TYR A 362 -35.90 -2.49 38.48
N THR A 363 -36.61 -2.46 37.38
CA THR A 363 -37.90 -3.15 37.21
C THR A 363 -37.76 -4.42 36.38
N SER A 364 -38.80 -5.26 36.38
CA SER A 364 -38.87 -6.44 35.52
C SER A 364 -38.90 -6.11 34.01
N ALA A 365 -39.28 -4.88 33.66
CA ALA A 365 -39.29 -4.40 32.28
C ALA A 365 -37.86 -4.15 31.76
N GLY A 366 -36.93 -3.76 32.65
CA GLY A 366 -35.58 -3.34 32.32
C GLY A 366 -35.54 -2.01 31.59
N ALA A 367 -34.39 -1.37 31.58
CA ALA A 367 -34.19 -0.14 30.82
C ALA A 367 -34.29 -0.37 29.32
N ALA A 368 -34.75 0.64 28.58
CA ALA A 368 -34.79 0.60 27.11
C ALA A 368 -33.38 0.47 26.52
N LYS A 369 -33.21 -0.23 25.38
CA LYS A 369 -31.91 -0.35 24.71
C LYS A 369 -31.34 1.02 24.32
N THR A 370 -32.20 1.99 24.03
CA THR A 370 -31.83 3.38 23.73
C THR A 370 -31.16 4.06 24.92
N SER A 371 -31.53 3.74 26.15
CA SER A 371 -30.97 4.31 27.39
C SER A 371 -29.47 3.97 27.57
N TYR A 372 -28.93 3.03 26.80
CA TYR A 372 -27.51 2.65 26.79
C TYR A 372 -26.70 3.30 25.65
N THR A 373 -27.32 4.19 24.85
CA THR A 373 -26.70 4.75 23.64
C THR A 373 -26.67 6.27 23.66
N VAL A 374 -25.66 6.85 23.00
CA VAL A 374 -25.54 8.31 22.84
C VAL A 374 -26.76 8.88 22.12
N GLU A 375 -27.15 8.24 21.01
CA GLU A 375 -28.29 8.70 20.22
C GLU A 375 -29.58 8.66 21.01
N GLY A 376 -29.83 7.56 21.71
CA GLY A 376 -31.04 7.40 22.50
C GLY A 376 -31.13 8.41 23.64
N LEU A 377 -30.03 8.68 24.34
CA LEU A 377 -29.97 9.71 25.38
C LEU A 377 -30.30 11.08 24.79
N LEU A 378 -29.69 11.44 23.64
CA LEU A 378 -29.91 12.75 23.00
C LEU A 378 -31.34 12.92 22.44
N ASP A 379 -32.01 11.82 22.09
CA ASP A 379 -33.39 11.84 21.57
C ASP A 379 -34.45 11.87 22.67
N THR A 380 -34.20 11.17 23.77
CA THR A 380 -35.22 10.94 24.81
C THR A 380 -34.95 11.74 26.08
N GLY A 381 -33.73 12.17 26.35
CA GLY A 381 -33.31 12.71 27.64
C GLY A 381 -33.29 11.68 28.74
N ILE A 382 -33.29 10.36 28.42
CA ILE A 382 -33.33 9.27 29.41
C ILE A 382 -32.18 8.31 29.19
N ALA A 383 -31.42 8.00 30.25
CA ALA A 383 -30.29 7.09 30.16
C ALA A 383 -30.00 6.35 31.45
N VAL A 384 -29.28 5.24 31.37
CA VAL A 384 -28.60 4.58 32.51
C VAL A 384 -27.14 5.02 32.55
N CYS A 385 -26.38 4.61 33.57
CA CYS A 385 -24.96 4.97 33.74
C CYS A 385 -24.11 4.79 32.48
N ASP A 386 -24.34 3.73 31.71
CA ASP A 386 -23.62 3.47 30.44
C ASP A 386 -23.97 4.48 29.35
N GLY A 387 -25.20 4.95 29.26
CA GLY A 387 -25.64 6.01 28.36
C GLY A 387 -25.02 7.36 28.72
N TYR A 388 -25.04 7.74 30.00
CA TYR A 388 -24.37 8.93 30.53
C TYR A 388 -22.86 8.90 30.19
N ALA A 389 -22.17 7.80 30.56
CA ALA A 389 -20.73 7.70 30.35
C ALA A 389 -20.34 7.71 28.88
N LYS A 390 -21.11 7.08 28.00
CA LYS A 390 -20.86 7.12 26.54
C LYS A 390 -21.08 8.52 25.96
N THR A 391 -22.12 9.21 26.43
CA THR A 391 -22.44 10.56 25.94
C THR A 391 -21.41 11.56 26.44
N PHE A 392 -21.04 11.52 27.72
CA PHE A 392 -19.93 12.34 28.22
C PHE A 392 -18.65 12.11 27.43
N LEU A 393 -18.27 10.84 27.20
CA LEU A 393 -17.08 10.49 26.40
C LEU A 393 -17.14 11.10 25.01
N SER A 394 -18.27 10.94 24.29
CA SER A 394 -18.44 11.47 22.95
C SER A 394 -18.35 13.00 22.94
N MET A 395 -19.01 13.68 23.89
CA MET A 395 -18.96 15.12 24.01
C MET A 395 -17.56 15.62 24.36
N ALA A 396 -16.87 15.02 25.33
CA ALA A 396 -15.52 15.40 25.75
C ALA A 396 -14.52 15.25 24.60
N GLN A 397 -14.50 14.10 23.89
CA GLN A 397 -13.59 13.87 22.77
C GLN A 397 -13.86 14.84 21.61
N ARG A 398 -15.11 15.16 21.30
CA ARG A 398 -15.48 16.11 20.25
C ARG A 398 -15.19 17.56 20.66
N ALA A 399 -15.20 17.88 21.95
CA ALA A 399 -14.73 19.16 22.49
C ALA A 399 -13.21 19.29 22.53
N GLY A 400 -12.47 18.24 22.12
CA GLY A 400 -11.00 18.22 22.04
C GLY A 400 -10.30 17.77 23.30
N LEU A 401 -11.02 17.18 24.26
CA LEU A 401 -10.46 16.63 25.50
C LEU A 401 -10.03 15.17 25.31
N GLU A 402 -8.98 14.73 25.99
CA GLU A 402 -8.68 13.31 26.14
C GLU A 402 -9.62 12.74 27.22
N ALA A 403 -10.40 11.71 26.89
CA ALA A 403 -11.33 11.09 27.83
C ALA A 403 -11.48 9.60 27.56
N ASN A 404 -11.80 8.84 28.60
CA ASN A 404 -12.05 7.41 28.57
C ASN A 404 -13.35 7.08 29.32
N ARG A 405 -14.02 6.01 28.90
CA ARG A 405 -15.08 5.38 29.67
C ARG A 405 -14.50 4.24 30.50
N VAL A 406 -14.76 4.25 31.79
CA VAL A 406 -14.41 3.19 32.73
C VAL A 406 -15.65 2.36 33.02
N THR A 407 -15.48 1.05 33.09
CA THR A 407 -16.53 0.11 33.50
C THR A 407 -16.06 -0.72 34.70
N GLY A 408 -16.97 -1.06 35.54
CA GLY A 408 -16.65 -1.83 36.71
C GLY A 408 -17.86 -2.12 37.56
N GLN A 409 -17.65 -2.13 38.86
CA GLN A 409 -18.71 -2.19 39.85
C GLN A 409 -18.67 -0.95 40.74
N ALA A 410 -19.81 -0.55 41.21
CA ALA A 410 -19.89 0.50 42.20
C ALA A 410 -20.80 0.08 43.38
N ILE A 411 -20.61 0.71 44.56
CA ILE A 411 -21.47 0.54 45.72
C ILE A 411 -22.41 1.72 45.76
N SER A 412 -23.69 1.49 45.46
CA SER A 412 -24.71 2.52 45.47
C SER A 412 -24.85 3.15 46.87
N PRO A 413 -25.45 4.34 46.97
CA PRO A 413 -25.75 4.96 48.28
C PRO A 413 -26.57 4.07 49.21
N TYR A 414 -27.28 3.06 48.69
CA TYR A 414 -28.04 2.07 49.46
C TYR A 414 -27.20 0.85 49.87
N GLY A 415 -25.89 0.84 49.59
CA GLY A 415 -24.97 -0.25 49.94
C GLY A 415 -24.98 -1.44 48.97
N ASN A 416 -25.72 -1.37 47.89
CA ASN A 416 -25.77 -2.45 46.89
C ASN A 416 -24.59 -2.35 45.90
N ARG A 417 -23.98 -3.50 45.58
CA ARG A 417 -22.94 -3.59 44.57
C ARG A 417 -23.58 -3.85 43.20
N GLU A 418 -23.33 -2.97 42.27
CA GLU A 418 -23.94 -3.01 40.93
C GLU A 418 -22.92 -2.77 39.84
N SER A 419 -23.22 -3.24 38.60
CA SER A 419 -22.43 -2.90 37.42
C SER A 419 -22.58 -1.43 37.09
N HIS A 420 -21.46 -0.74 36.91
CA HIS A 420 -21.45 0.70 36.75
C HIS A 420 -20.46 1.15 35.66
N ALA A 421 -20.73 2.32 35.11
CA ALA A 421 -19.86 2.97 34.11
C ALA A 421 -19.75 4.46 34.45
N TRP A 422 -18.51 4.96 34.42
CA TRP A 422 -18.17 6.36 34.63
C TRP A 422 -17.07 6.80 33.65
N ASN A 423 -16.52 7.98 33.79
CA ASN A 423 -15.51 8.51 32.89
C ASN A 423 -14.22 8.89 33.63
N GLN A 424 -13.16 8.92 32.85
CA GLN A 424 -11.95 9.68 33.15
C GLN A 424 -11.74 10.72 32.05
N VAL A 425 -11.38 11.94 32.46
CA VAL A 425 -11.08 13.04 31.54
C VAL A 425 -9.76 13.67 31.93
N LYS A 426 -9.01 14.12 30.91
CA LYS A 426 -7.77 14.85 31.10
C LYS A 426 -8.04 16.34 30.86
N ALA A 427 -7.79 17.12 31.88
CA ALA A 427 -7.88 18.59 31.84
C ALA A 427 -6.58 19.18 32.38
N ASP A 428 -6.04 20.19 31.71
CA ASP A 428 -4.79 20.86 32.08
C ASP A 428 -3.62 19.90 32.36
N GLY A 429 -3.59 18.80 31.57
CA GLY A 429 -2.53 17.78 31.64
C GLY A 429 -2.71 16.72 32.74
N GLN A 430 -3.74 16.82 33.60
CA GLN A 430 -4.03 15.90 34.69
C GLN A 430 -5.28 15.05 34.40
N TRP A 431 -5.27 13.78 34.85
CA TRP A 431 -6.43 12.90 34.76
C TRP A 431 -7.31 13.02 36.00
N TYR A 432 -8.63 13.03 35.78
CA TYR A 432 -9.67 13.09 36.83
C TYR A 432 -10.74 12.06 36.53
N ASN A 433 -11.34 11.51 37.60
CA ASN A 433 -12.59 10.74 37.51
C ASN A 433 -13.78 11.69 37.44
N VAL A 434 -14.77 11.35 36.64
CA VAL A 434 -16.06 12.06 36.53
C VAL A 434 -17.18 11.04 36.45
N ASP A 435 -18.13 11.09 37.38
CA ASP A 435 -19.34 10.29 37.33
C ASP A 435 -20.59 11.16 37.34
N VAL A 436 -21.01 11.54 36.13
CA VAL A 436 -22.19 12.38 35.94
C VAL A 436 -23.48 11.69 36.43
N THR A 437 -23.54 10.34 36.35
CA THR A 437 -24.71 9.59 36.81
C THR A 437 -24.96 9.77 38.30
N TRP A 438 -23.89 9.74 39.10
CA TRP A 438 -24.01 9.87 40.56
C TRP A 438 -23.99 11.31 41.03
N ASP A 439 -23.62 12.26 40.18
CA ASP A 439 -23.82 13.68 40.40
C ASP A 439 -25.23 14.14 39.99
N ASP A 440 -26.01 13.28 39.31
CA ASP A 440 -27.43 13.46 38.98
C ASP A 440 -28.31 12.51 39.81
N PRO A 441 -28.52 12.80 41.09
CA PRO A 441 -29.28 11.92 41.98
C PRO A 441 -30.75 11.85 41.54
N VAL A 442 -31.26 10.63 41.42
CA VAL A 442 -32.68 10.37 41.24
C VAL A 442 -33.44 10.91 42.45
N VAL A 443 -34.19 11.99 42.28
CA VAL A 443 -35.02 12.58 43.35
C VAL A 443 -36.46 12.59 42.91
N SER A 444 -37.32 12.17 43.84
CA SER A 444 -38.76 12.33 43.69
C SER A 444 -39.13 13.81 43.60
N GLU A 445 -40.19 14.12 42.87
CA GLU A 445 -40.67 15.47 42.49
C GLU A 445 -40.78 16.51 43.65
N ASN A 446 -40.50 16.10 44.90
CA ASN A 446 -40.65 16.93 46.07
C ASN A 446 -39.34 17.55 46.65
N TYR A 447 -38.20 17.24 46.08
CA TYR A 447 -36.91 17.78 46.51
C TYR A 447 -36.30 18.56 45.37
N GLY A 448 -36.18 19.86 45.53
CA GLY A 448 -35.67 20.78 44.49
C GLY A 448 -34.35 20.33 43.84
N ASP A 449 -33.78 21.20 43.01
CA ASP A 449 -32.56 20.97 42.26
C ASP A 449 -31.42 20.41 43.16
N ASN A 450 -31.13 19.10 43.02
CA ASN A 450 -30.15 18.35 43.82
C ASN A 450 -28.88 18.01 43.02
N ARG A 451 -28.59 18.72 41.92
CA ARG A 451 -27.33 18.61 41.19
C ARG A 451 -26.17 18.74 42.16
N CYS A 452 -25.24 17.82 42.11
CA CYS A 452 -24.04 17.85 42.92
C CYS A 452 -22.77 17.69 42.05
N TYR A 453 -21.65 17.97 42.69
CA TYR A 453 -20.34 17.87 42.08
C TYR A 453 -19.42 16.94 42.90
N THR A 454 -20.02 15.97 43.57
CA THR A 454 -19.31 15.01 44.42
C THR A 454 -18.32 14.17 43.66
N TYR A 455 -18.67 13.81 42.42
CA TYR A 455 -17.86 12.99 41.53
C TYR A 455 -17.34 13.78 40.32
N PHE A 456 -17.40 15.11 40.35
CA PHE A 456 -16.90 15.98 39.30
C PHE A 456 -15.40 16.21 39.45
N MET A 457 -14.61 15.70 38.51
CA MET A 457 -13.15 15.90 38.43
C MET A 457 -12.44 15.54 39.74
N VAL A 458 -12.60 14.32 40.21
CA VAL A 458 -12.06 13.88 41.51
C VAL A 458 -10.90 12.88 41.36
N PRO A 459 -9.98 12.81 42.37
CA PRO A 459 -8.92 11.82 42.38
C PRO A 459 -9.44 10.39 42.60
N ASP A 460 -8.58 9.39 42.34
CA ASP A 460 -8.89 7.98 42.67
C ASP A 460 -9.18 7.78 44.15
N SER A 461 -8.52 8.53 45.04
CA SER A 461 -8.73 8.48 46.49
C SER A 461 -10.18 8.81 46.89
N ALA A 462 -10.84 9.70 46.17
CA ALA A 462 -12.20 10.13 46.47
C ALA A 462 -13.26 9.05 46.11
N ILE A 463 -12.95 8.17 45.14
CA ILE A 463 -13.87 7.12 44.70
C ILE A 463 -13.45 5.72 45.12
N ALA A 464 -12.30 5.56 45.79
CA ALA A 464 -11.68 4.26 46.09
C ALA A 464 -12.57 3.29 46.90
N THR A 465 -13.50 3.82 47.69
CA THR A 465 -14.42 3.02 48.49
C THR A 465 -15.71 2.66 47.78
N THR A 466 -16.01 3.32 46.67
CA THR A 466 -17.30 3.21 45.99
C THR A 466 -17.18 2.66 44.56
N HIS A 467 -16.06 2.90 43.87
CA HIS A 467 -15.89 2.52 42.47
C HIS A 467 -14.72 1.53 42.29
N PHE A 468 -14.98 0.44 41.60
CA PHE A 468 -14.02 -0.65 41.37
C PHE A 468 -13.92 -0.94 39.88
N ALA A 469 -12.92 -0.37 39.21
CA ALA A 469 -12.71 -0.56 37.79
C ALA A 469 -12.41 -2.02 37.43
N ALA A 470 -13.01 -2.54 36.34
CA ALA A 470 -12.81 -3.90 35.86
C ALA A 470 -11.46 -4.08 35.14
N ALA A 471 -10.85 -3.01 34.65
CA ALA A 471 -9.56 -2.97 33.97
C ALA A 471 -8.73 -1.78 34.47
N PRO A 472 -7.38 -1.82 34.33
CA PRO A 472 -6.54 -0.68 34.66
C PRO A 472 -7.02 0.60 33.96
N ALA A 473 -7.15 1.68 34.72
CA ALA A 473 -7.52 3.01 34.25
C ALA A 473 -6.32 3.97 34.40
N ASN A 474 -6.44 5.19 33.91
CA ASN A 474 -5.40 6.19 34.10
C ASN A 474 -5.33 6.59 35.58
N PRO A 475 -4.13 6.76 36.18
CA PRO A 475 -4.02 7.26 37.52
C PRO A 475 -4.56 8.70 37.63
N CYS A 476 -5.57 8.90 38.46
CA CYS A 476 -6.15 10.21 38.77
C CYS A 476 -5.65 10.63 40.15
N THR A 477 -4.58 11.43 40.18
CA THR A 477 -3.92 11.85 41.45
C THR A 477 -4.12 13.33 41.78
N ALA A 478 -4.67 14.09 40.83
CA ALA A 478 -4.93 15.51 41.03
C ALA A 478 -6.19 15.71 41.84
N GLU A 479 -6.10 16.58 42.85
CA GLU A 479 -7.23 16.96 43.68
C GLU A 479 -8.33 17.64 42.87
N GLN A 480 -9.58 17.55 43.36
CA GLN A 480 -10.70 18.26 42.73
C GLN A 480 -10.37 19.76 42.62
N PRO A 481 -10.58 20.41 41.45
CA PRO A 481 -10.23 21.82 41.23
C PRO A 481 -11.25 22.77 41.92
N VAL A 482 -11.33 22.70 43.25
CA VAL A 482 -12.30 23.44 44.04
C VAL A 482 -12.16 24.96 43.89
N ASP A 483 -10.93 25.46 43.73
CA ASP A 483 -10.67 26.89 43.55
C ASP A 483 -11.27 27.43 42.23
N GLN A 484 -11.44 26.59 41.20
CA GLN A 484 -12.12 26.95 39.97
C GLN A 484 -13.63 26.72 40.03
N LEU A 485 -14.05 25.64 40.69
CA LEU A 485 -15.45 25.24 40.76
C LEU A 485 -16.26 26.12 41.72
N LEU A 486 -15.74 26.37 42.92
CA LEU A 486 -16.46 27.09 44.00
C LEU A 486 -16.91 28.51 43.57
N PRO A 487 -16.09 29.38 42.97
CA PRO A 487 -16.54 30.68 42.50
C PRO A 487 -17.70 30.63 41.50
N LEU A 488 -17.73 29.61 40.63
CA LEU A 488 -18.81 29.44 39.65
C LEU A 488 -20.12 29.03 40.32
N LEU A 489 -20.05 28.11 41.29
CA LEU A 489 -21.22 27.67 42.04
C LEU A 489 -21.78 28.83 42.89
N LEU A 490 -20.92 29.62 43.52
CA LEU A 490 -21.31 30.81 44.28
C LEU A 490 -21.92 31.87 43.37
N ALA A 491 -21.38 32.11 42.19
CA ALA A 491 -21.96 33.06 41.24
C ALA A 491 -23.36 32.68 40.72
N GLU A 492 -23.67 31.36 40.67
CA GLU A 492 -25.03 30.87 40.42
C GLU A 492 -25.98 31.16 41.59
N GLU A 493 -25.51 31.04 42.83
CA GLU A 493 -26.29 31.37 44.04
C GLU A 493 -26.41 32.89 44.25
N GLU A 494 -25.40 33.69 43.90
CA GLU A 494 -25.44 35.19 43.99
C GLU A 494 -26.48 35.84 43.05
N LYS A 495 -26.84 35.21 41.95
CA LYS A 495 -28.00 35.62 41.15
C LYS A 495 -29.30 35.61 42.00
N ALA A 496 -29.26 34.96 43.14
CA ALA A 496 -30.33 34.92 44.14
C ALA A 496 -30.20 35.93 45.30
N SER A 497 -29.23 36.88 45.25
CA SER A 497 -29.10 38.10 46.06
C SER A 497 -28.63 37.96 47.51
N ALA A 498 -27.33 37.69 47.80
CA ALA A 498 -26.74 38.14 49.07
C ALA A 498 -25.21 38.06 49.10
N PRO A 499 -24.48 38.90 49.81
CA PRO A 499 -23.05 38.76 50.03
C PRO A 499 -22.75 37.43 50.75
N PHE A 500 -21.62 36.80 50.41
CA PHE A 500 -21.20 35.57 51.08
C PHE A 500 -19.86 35.75 51.79
N LEU A 501 -19.65 34.95 52.81
CA LEU A 501 -18.44 34.89 53.63
C LEU A 501 -17.82 33.51 53.49
N PHE A 502 -16.50 33.44 53.47
CA PHE A 502 -15.75 32.20 53.35
C PHE A 502 -15.18 31.80 54.71
N CYS A 503 -15.32 30.51 55.04
CA CYS A 503 -14.82 29.91 56.25
C CYS A 503 -13.86 28.80 55.93
N ASP A 504 -12.55 29.00 56.13
CA ASP A 504 -11.49 28.05 55.77
C ASP A 504 -11.57 26.72 56.56
N ASN A 505 -12.15 26.77 57.75
CA ASN A 505 -12.41 25.61 58.59
C ASN A 505 -13.49 25.94 59.64
N ASP A 506 -14.10 24.94 60.20
CA ASP A 506 -15.18 25.10 61.18
C ASP A 506 -14.76 25.81 62.48
N THR A 507 -13.46 25.89 62.80
CA THR A 507 -12.95 26.65 63.93
C THR A 507 -13.02 28.17 63.71
N ASN A 508 -12.97 28.62 62.47
CA ASN A 508 -13.12 30.05 62.13
C ASN A 508 -14.59 30.49 61.96
N LEU A 509 -15.52 29.55 61.95
CA LEU A 509 -16.93 29.85 61.72
C LEU A 509 -17.50 30.90 62.71
N PRO A 510 -17.17 30.89 64.02
CA PRO A 510 -17.59 31.96 64.93
C PRO A 510 -17.08 33.35 64.54
N ASP A 511 -15.84 33.46 64.04
CA ASP A 511 -15.25 34.73 63.64
C ASP A 511 -15.89 35.25 62.33
N VAL A 512 -16.19 34.34 61.42
CA VAL A 512 -16.91 34.65 60.17
C VAL A 512 -18.34 35.10 60.48
N LEU A 513 -19.01 34.42 61.41
CA LEU A 513 -20.35 34.83 61.89
C LEU A 513 -20.36 36.22 62.51
N SER A 514 -19.30 36.62 63.21
CA SER A 514 -19.18 37.98 63.79
C SER A 514 -19.12 39.08 62.76
N GLN A 515 -18.75 38.75 61.49
CA GLN A 515 -18.69 39.70 60.37
C GLN A 515 -20.04 39.87 59.65
N VAL A 516 -21.02 39.01 59.97
CA VAL A 516 -22.37 39.13 59.45
C VAL A 516 -23.03 40.36 60.09
N ASN A 517 -23.09 41.46 59.31
CA ASN A 517 -23.70 42.70 59.77
C ASN A 517 -25.19 42.52 60.01
N GLY A 518 -25.64 42.91 61.22
CA GLY A 518 -27.03 42.82 61.63
C GLY A 518 -27.95 43.85 60.94
N ASP A 519 -27.67 44.23 59.71
CA ASP A 519 -28.54 45.13 58.96
C ASP A 519 -29.77 44.40 58.44
N ILE A 520 -30.87 45.04 58.54
CA ILE A 520 -32.23 44.49 58.40
C ILE A 520 -32.39 43.89 56.99
N SER A 521 -32.81 42.64 56.93
CA SER A 521 -33.19 41.88 55.71
C SER A 521 -32.12 41.38 54.77
N GLN A 522 -30.87 41.28 55.13
CA GLN A 522 -29.85 40.64 54.29
C GLN A 522 -29.74 39.12 54.53
N THR A 523 -29.70 38.37 53.45
CA THR A 523 -29.33 36.96 53.45
C THR A 523 -27.82 36.86 53.23
N THR A 524 -27.07 36.28 54.14
CA THR A 524 -25.62 36.04 53.98
C THR A 524 -25.37 34.57 53.77
N THR A 525 -24.67 34.22 52.69
CA THR A 525 -24.25 32.82 52.44
C THR A 525 -22.85 32.61 53.00
N ILE A 526 -22.67 31.57 53.80
CA ILE A 526 -21.38 31.15 54.37
C ILE A 526 -20.97 29.85 53.73
N VAL A 527 -19.79 29.83 53.18
CA VAL A 527 -19.16 28.63 52.62
C VAL A 527 -18.16 28.13 53.62
N CYS A 528 -18.39 26.93 54.17
CA CYS A 528 -17.49 26.32 55.15
C CYS A 528 -16.71 25.16 54.51
N ARG A 529 -15.39 25.14 54.67
CA ARG A 529 -14.56 23.97 54.49
C ARG A 529 -14.60 23.16 55.76
N THR A 530 -15.26 22.01 55.76
CA THR A 530 -15.46 21.22 56.95
C THR A 530 -15.79 19.76 56.61
N ASP A 531 -15.45 18.86 57.51
CA ASP A 531 -15.88 17.46 57.50
C ASP A 531 -17.20 17.23 58.29
N LYS A 532 -17.77 18.31 58.88
CA LYS A 532 -19.00 18.26 59.65
C LYS A 532 -20.24 18.26 58.75
N SER A 533 -21.25 17.58 59.20
CA SER A 533 -22.58 17.60 58.59
C SER A 533 -23.23 19.00 58.72
N LEU A 534 -24.18 19.29 57.82
CA LEU A 534 -24.95 20.53 57.83
C LEU A 534 -25.62 20.74 59.21
N SER A 535 -26.09 19.68 59.85
CA SER A 535 -26.70 19.73 61.20
C SER A 535 -25.71 20.15 62.28
N GLU A 536 -24.45 19.71 62.18
CA GLU A 536 -23.38 20.12 63.11
C GLU A 536 -22.99 21.57 62.91
N ILE A 537 -22.91 22.01 61.65
CA ILE A 537 -22.66 23.42 61.30
C ILE A 537 -23.79 24.30 61.86
N PHE A 538 -25.06 23.89 61.71
CA PHE A 538 -26.19 24.60 62.31
C PHE A 538 -26.09 24.70 63.82
N ALA A 539 -25.61 23.65 64.49
CA ALA A 539 -25.41 23.66 65.95
C ALA A 539 -24.33 24.69 66.35
N ILE A 540 -23.24 24.81 65.53
CA ILE A 540 -22.20 25.81 65.79
C ILE A 540 -22.76 27.24 65.59
N ILE A 541 -23.52 27.49 64.52
CA ILE A 541 -24.15 28.79 64.26
C ILE A 541 -25.12 29.17 65.35
N LYS A 542 -25.95 28.26 65.78
CA LYS A 542 -26.90 28.49 66.93
C LYS A 542 -26.19 28.82 68.20
N LYS A 543 -25.02 28.22 68.48
CA LYS A 543 -24.20 28.44 69.64
C LYS A 543 -23.47 29.80 69.61
N ASN A 544 -23.15 30.28 68.45
CA ASN A 544 -22.41 31.52 68.21
C ASN A 544 -23.21 32.42 67.22
N PRO A 545 -24.36 32.94 67.67
CA PRO A 545 -25.18 33.74 66.72
C PRO A 545 -24.46 35.02 66.36
N PRO A 546 -24.73 35.57 65.15
CA PRO A 546 -24.20 36.84 64.73
C PRO A 546 -24.46 37.95 65.75
N SER A 547 -23.49 38.84 65.91
CA SER A 547 -23.61 39.98 66.83
C SER A 547 -24.64 40.98 66.30
N THR A 548 -25.81 41.03 66.90
CA THR A 548 -26.86 42.02 66.63
C THR A 548 -27.31 42.72 67.85
N THR A 549 -27.60 44.03 67.74
CA THR A 549 -28.08 44.86 68.84
C THR A 549 -29.62 44.89 69.04
N VAL A 550 -30.38 44.19 68.19
CA VAL A 550 -31.85 44.18 68.15
C VAL A 550 -32.35 42.76 67.91
N GLY A 551 -33.54 42.41 68.47
CA GLY A 551 -34.11 41.07 68.29
C GLY A 551 -34.18 40.61 66.83
N TYR A 552 -33.74 39.41 66.61
CA TYR A 552 -33.67 38.81 65.25
C TYR A 552 -34.31 37.39 65.31
N SER A 553 -34.84 37.04 64.16
CA SER A 553 -35.17 35.64 63.79
C SER A 553 -34.07 35.11 62.92
N LEU A 554 -33.43 34.03 63.38
CA LEU A 554 -32.39 33.36 62.62
C LEU A 554 -33.06 32.25 61.80
N GLY A 555 -33.25 32.48 60.52
CA GLY A 555 -33.59 31.47 59.55
C GLY A 555 -32.30 30.84 59.02
N ILE A 556 -32.03 29.59 59.33
CA ILE A 556 -30.89 28.88 58.76
C ILE A 556 -31.45 27.91 57.72
N ASN A 557 -31.19 28.20 56.48
CA ASN A 557 -31.38 27.27 55.36
C ASN A 557 -30.02 26.85 54.86
N GLY A 558 -29.76 25.56 54.74
CA GLY A 558 -28.49 25.09 54.17
C GLY A 558 -28.76 24.13 53.03
N LYS A 559 -27.95 24.23 52.03
CA LYS A 559 -27.81 23.24 50.99
C LYS A 559 -26.48 22.56 51.23
N GLU A 560 -26.50 21.26 51.50
CA GLU A 560 -25.29 20.47 51.64
C GLU A 560 -24.73 20.22 50.22
N TRP A 561 -23.77 21.03 49.83
CA TRP A 561 -22.98 20.74 48.65
C TRP A 561 -21.86 19.77 49.08
N LYS A 562 -21.97 18.51 48.70
CA LYS A 562 -20.87 17.57 48.89
C LYS A 562 -19.80 17.83 47.83
N LEU A 563 -19.11 18.93 47.96
CA LEU A 563 -17.78 19.11 47.44
C LEU A 563 -16.83 18.40 48.41
N ASN A 564 -15.81 17.70 47.90
CA ASN A 564 -14.85 16.96 48.69
C ASN A 564 -14.31 17.83 49.85
N GLY A 565 -14.89 17.70 51.03
CA GLY A 565 -14.52 18.46 52.22
C GLY A 565 -15.15 19.87 52.39
N TYR A 566 -16.18 20.22 51.60
CA TYR A 566 -16.87 21.52 51.75
C TYR A 566 -18.37 21.35 52.01
N VAL A 567 -18.91 22.13 52.92
CA VAL A 567 -20.35 22.28 53.17
C VAL A 567 -20.74 23.72 52.93
N LEU A 568 -21.74 23.95 52.08
CA LEU A 568 -22.30 25.28 51.80
C LEU A 568 -23.49 25.49 52.74
N VAL A 569 -23.43 26.56 53.56
CA VAL A 569 -24.51 26.92 54.48
C VAL A 569 -25.00 28.32 54.14
N THR A 570 -26.24 28.45 53.79
CA THR A 570 -26.88 29.79 53.65
C THR A 570 -27.55 30.15 54.97
N VAL A 571 -27.04 31.20 55.58
CA VAL A 571 -27.60 31.76 56.80
C VAL A 571 -28.45 33.00 56.45
N ARG A 572 -29.75 32.91 56.63
CA ARG A 572 -30.64 34.06 56.46
C ARG A 572 -30.90 34.64 57.84
N ILE A 573 -30.41 35.87 58.05
CA ILE A 573 -30.74 36.66 59.23
C ILE A 573 -31.88 37.58 58.86
N THR A 574 -33.05 37.37 59.50
CA THR A 574 -34.21 38.22 59.31
C THR A 574 -34.42 38.94 60.63
N THR A 575 -34.33 40.27 60.64
CA THR A 575 -34.74 41.04 61.83
C THR A 575 -36.26 41.00 61.97
N VAL A 576 -36.73 40.70 63.11
CA VAL A 576 -38.15 40.83 63.42
C VAL A 576 -38.36 42.23 63.94
N ALA A 577 -39.23 43.01 63.25
CA ALA A 577 -39.66 44.32 63.68
C ALA A 577 -40.42 44.27 65.01
#